data_3845614f3c3fea2992f8780156951c9a
#
_entry.id   3845614f3c3fea2992f8780156951c9a
#
_cell.length_a   1.000
_cell.length_b   1.000
_cell.length_c   1.000
_cell.angle_alpha   90.00
_cell.angle_beta   90.00
_cell.angle_gamma   90.00
#
_symmetry.space_group_name_H-M   'P 1'
#
loop_
_entity.id
_entity.type
_entity.pdbx_description
1 polymer ?
#
loop_
_entity_poly.entity_id
_entity_poly.type
_entity_poly.pdbx_seq_one_letter_code
_entity_poly.pdbx_strand_id
1 'polypeptide(L)'
;DLHLLSRRQRQMCIRDSDKAGCFSGSAIEADGKHVLVYTGVTRVKQADGSEQERQNQCIAFGDGKDYVKYEKNPVVTGEMLPDGCSRIDFRDPKIWKENDTYYLIVGNKNDNQVGQVVLYSSKNLTDWKFETILASNENGDIGTMWECPDFFALKDRHVLICSPQDMKARKYEFHNGHNSVYFLGDYDANRCRFSKEQPHTLDYGMDFYAPQTTELPDGRRIMIAWMKSWDACV
;
A
#
# COMPACT_ATOMS: atom_id res chain seq x y z
N ASP A 1 -28.71 12.78 17.67
CA ASP A 1 -28.58 11.33 17.44
C ASP A 1 -27.42 10.90 16.53
N LEU A 2 -26.47 11.79 16.27
CA LEU A 2 -25.21 11.50 15.59
C LEU A 2 -24.33 10.49 16.37
N HIS A 3 -24.49 10.40 17.69
CA HIS A 3 -23.77 9.44 18.53
C HIS A 3 -24.20 7.97 18.32
N LEU A 4 -25.41 7.71 17.90
CA LEU A 4 -25.90 6.35 17.66
C LEU A 4 -25.40 5.77 16.33
N LEU A 5 -25.25 6.59 15.29
CA LEU A 5 -24.70 6.19 13.99
C LEU A 5 -23.20 5.88 14.11
N SER A 6 -22.43 6.70 14.85
CA SER A 6 -21.01 6.46 15.08
C SER A 6 -20.74 5.20 15.91
N ARG A 7 -21.61 4.85 16.85
CA ARG A 7 -21.53 3.60 17.62
C ARG A 7 -21.85 2.36 16.76
N ARG A 8 -22.83 2.43 15.84
CA ARG A 8 -23.11 1.32 14.93
C ARG A 8 -21.99 1.09 13.92
N GLN A 9 -21.40 2.15 13.38
CA GLN A 9 -20.20 2.03 12.52
C GLN A 9 -19.02 1.41 13.28
N ARG A 10 -18.77 1.81 14.54
CA ARG A 10 -17.70 1.22 15.36
C ARG A 10 -17.93 -0.27 15.65
N GLN A 11 -19.15 -0.71 15.87
CA GLN A 11 -19.47 -2.13 16.10
C GLN A 11 -19.39 -2.98 14.82
N MET A 12 -19.70 -2.40 13.65
CA MET A 12 -19.53 -3.08 12.35
C MET A 12 -18.07 -3.11 11.88
N CYS A 13 -17.19 -2.29 12.46
CA CYS A 13 -15.80 -2.15 12.01
C CYS A 13 -14.81 -3.11 12.66
N ILE A 14 -15.13 -3.73 13.81
CA ILE A 14 -14.20 -4.63 14.50
C ILE A 14 -14.49 -6.07 14.11
N ARG A 15 -13.58 -6.67 13.32
CA ARG A 15 -13.54 -8.10 13.05
C ARG A 15 -12.18 -8.66 13.48
N ASP A 16 -12.06 -9.96 13.57
CA ASP A 16 -10.81 -10.61 13.99
C ASP A 16 -9.62 -10.26 13.09
N SER A 17 -9.88 -10.00 11.80
CA SER A 17 -8.87 -9.65 10.79
C SER A 17 -8.28 -8.23 10.92
N ASP A 18 -8.92 -7.35 11.69
CA ASP A 18 -8.49 -5.96 11.89
C ASP A 18 -8.77 -5.46 13.31
N LYS A 19 -8.74 -6.36 14.27
CA LYS A 19 -9.08 -6.10 15.67
C LYS A 19 -8.20 -5.06 16.34
N ALA A 20 -6.94 -4.94 15.91
CA ALA A 20 -5.99 -3.95 16.42
C ALA A 20 -6.02 -2.63 15.67
N GLY A 21 -6.67 -2.57 14.50
CA GLY A 21 -6.83 -1.35 13.71
C GLY A 21 -6.91 -1.58 12.21
N CYS A 22 -7.20 -0.50 11.49
CA CYS A 22 -7.15 -0.43 10.04
C CYS A 22 -6.12 0.62 9.65
N PHE A 23 -5.16 0.23 8.79
CA PHE A 23 -4.22 1.15 8.18
C PHE A 23 -4.68 1.51 6.77
N SER A 24 -3.86 2.29 6.08
CA SER A 24 -4.15 2.82 4.75
C SER A 24 -4.53 1.76 3.73
N GLY A 25 -5.13 2.21 2.66
CA GLY A 25 -5.55 1.38 1.55
C GLY A 25 -5.99 2.21 0.35
N SER A 26 -6.69 1.56 -0.56
CA SER A 26 -7.17 2.18 -1.79
C SER A 26 -8.56 1.67 -2.16
N ALA A 27 -9.17 2.28 -3.16
CA ALA A 27 -10.50 1.94 -3.63
C ALA A 27 -10.53 1.76 -5.14
N ILE A 28 -11.46 0.93 -5.59
CA ILE A 28 -11.79 0.75 -7.00
C ILE A 28 -13.29 0.57 -7.14
N GLU A 29 -13.85 0.92 -8.29
CA GLU A 29 -15.19 0.52 -8.67
C GLU A 29 -15.14 -0.80 -9.45
N ALA A 30 -15.94 -1.77 -9.05
CA ALA A 30 -16.05 -3.06 -9.70
C ALA A 30 -17.50 -3.55 -9.64
N ASP A 31 -18.04 -3.90 -10.80
CA ASP A 31 -19.41 -4.44 -10.94
C ASP A 31 -20.49 -3.56 -10.28
N GLY A 32 -20.34 -2.23 -10.40
CA GLY A 32 -21.26 -1.25 -9.85
C GLY A 32 -21.20 -1.12 -8.32
N LYS A 33 -20.14 -1.62 -7.69
CA LYS A 33 -19.87 -1.49 -6.25
C LYS A 33 -18.55 -0.78 -6.01
N HIS A 34 -18.49 -0.04 -4.93
CA HIS A 34 -17.22 0.41 -4.40
C HIS A 34 -16.53 -0.75 -3.67
N VAL A 35 -15.26 -0.94 -3.94
CA VAL A 35 -14.42 -1.94 -3.31
C VAL A 35 -13.26 -1.23 -2.62
N LEU A 36 -13.20 -1.39 -1.31
CA LEU A 36 -12.09 -0.88 -0.49
C LEU A 36 -11.13 -2.02 -0.22
N VAL A 37 -9.85 -1.82 -0.48
CA VAL A 37 -8.79 -2.72 -0.04
C VAL A 37 -7.92 -1.97 0.95
N TYR A 38 -7.69 -2.52 2.14
CA TYR A 38 -7.03 -1.84 3.24
C TYR A 38 -6.18 -2.83 4.06
N THR A 39 -5.27 -2.31 4.85
CA THR A 39 -4.49 -3.14 5.76
C THR A 39 -5.24 -3.33 7.07
N GLY A 40 -5.60 -4.57 7.36
CA GLY A 40 -6.12 -4.98 8.66
C GLY A 40 -4.97 -5.35 9.59
N VAL A 41 -5.02 -4.83 10.82
CA VAL A 41 -4.00 -5.05 11.84
C VAL A 41 -4.53 -5.95 12.93
N THR A 42 -3.75 -6.97 13.26
CA THR A 42 -4.00 -7.87 14.39
C THR A 42 -2.77 -7.97 15.29
N ARG A 43 -2.93 -8.48 16.51
CA ARG A 43 -1.84 -8.79 17.42
C ARG A 43 -1.86 -10.26 17.76
N VAL A 44 -0.72 -10.91 17.62
CA VAL A 44 -0.56 -12.34 17.89
C VAL A 44 0.40 -12.50 19.07
N LYS A 45 -0.04 -13.23 20.09
CA LYS A 45 0.81 -13.56 21.23
C LYS A 45 1.91 -14.54 20.79
N GLN A 46 3.13 -14.22 21.14
CA GLN A 46 4.30 -15.04 20.94
C GLN A 46 4.50 -16.03 22.09
N ALA A 47 5.36 -17.02 21.91
CA ALA A 47 5.67 -18.03 22.94
C ALA A 47 6.31 -17.44 24.21
N ASP A 48 6.98 -16.29 24.10
CA ASP A 48 7.57 -15.54 25.23
C ASP A 48 6.59 -14.65 25.95
N GLY A 49 5.31 -14.62 25.51
CA GLY A 49 4.25 -13.79 26.07
C GLY A 49 4.17 -12.37 25.49
N SER A 50 5.09 -11.97 24.65
CA SER A 50 5.03 -10.71 23.90
C SER A 50 3.90 -10.72 22.87
N GLU A 51 3.47 -9.53 22.42
CA GLU A 51 2.53 -9.40 21.30
C GLU A 51 3.25 -8.87 20.06
N GLN A 52 3.06 -9.55 18.96
CA GLN A 52 3.57 -9.14 17.66
C GLN A 52 2.43 -8.65 16.77
N GLU A 53 2.60 -7.50 16.17
CA GLU A 53 1.68 -6.98 15.17
C GLU A 53 1.75 -7.81 13.89
N ARG A 54 0.59 -7.99 13.26
CA ARG A 54 0.43 -8.65 11.95
C ARG A 54 -0.40 -7.74 11.06
N GLN A 55 0.11 -7.47 9.89
CA GLN A 55 -0.49 -6.64 8.85
C GLN A 55 -0.87 -7.53 7.67
N ASN A 56 -2.15 -7.57 7.33
CA ASN A 56 -2.69 -8.36 6.22
C ASN A 56 -3.67 -7.50 5.43
N GLN A 57 -3.92 -7.84 4.17
CA GLN A 57 -4.81 -7.04 3.36
C GLN A 57 -6.23 -7.59 3.44
N CYS A 58 -7.15 -6.68 3.69
CA CYS A 58 -8.57 -6.92 3.85
C CYS A 58 -9.36 -6.19 2.77
N ILE A 59 -10.60 -6.64 2.52
CA ILE A 59 -11.49 -6.06 1.53
C ILE A 59 -12.87 -5.77 2.13
N ALA A 60 -13.49 -4.68 1.68
CA ALA A 60 -14.87 -4.34 1.99
C ALA A 60 -15.59 -3.88 0.73
N PHE A 61 -16.86 -4.23 0.62
CA PHE A 61 -17.74 -3.88 -0.49
C PHE A 61 -18.80 -2.88 -0.04
N GLY A 62 -19.13 -1.91 -0.87
CA GLY A 62 -20.11 -0.89 -0.52
C GLY A 62 -20.66 -0.13 -1.72
N ASP A 63 -21.43 0.91 -1.42
CA ASP A 63 -22.11 1.78 -2.39
C ASP A 63 -21.59 3.22 -2.38
N GLY A 64 -20.50 3.47 -1.67
CA GLY A 64 -19.93 4.81 -1.45
C GLY A 64 -20.39 5.46 -0.14
N LYS A 65 -21.38 4.89 0.53
CA LYS A 65 -21.92 5.37 1.82
C LYS A 65 -21.80 4.30 2.90
N ASP A 66 -22.30 3.12 2.61
CA ASP A 66 -22.28 1.98 3.53
C ASP A 66 -21.39 0.87 2.97
N TYR A 67 -20.58 0.26 3.86
CA TYR A 67 -19.61 -0.77 3.50
C TYR A 67 -19.74 -1.98 4.40
N VAL A 68 -19.62 -3.17 3.79
CA VAL A 68 -19.61 -4.45 4.47
C VAL A 68 -18.25 -5.13 4.25
N LYS A 69 -17.56 -5.45 5.32
CA LYS A 69 -16.32 -6.21 5.27
C LYS A 69 -16.57 -7.63 4.78
N TYR A 70 -15.69 -8.10 3.91
CA TYR A 70 -15.75 -9.48 3.44
C TYR A 70 -15.60 -10.45 4.62
N GLU A 71 -16.47 -11.45 4.67
CA GLU A 71 -16.54 -12.36 5.83
C GLU A 71 -15.29 -13.25 5.99
N LYS A 72 -14.58 -13.52 4.87
CA LYS A 72 -13.36 -14.34 4.85
C LYS A 72 -12.07 -13.51 4.82
N ASN A 73 -12.13 -12.24 5.29
CA ASN A 73 -10.90 -11.47 5.47
C ASN A 73 -9.96 -12.14 6.48
N PRO A 74 -8.64 -11.98 6.30
CA PRO A 74 -7.94 -11.24 5.26
C PRO A 74 -7.89 -12.00 3.93
N VAL A 75 -7.81 -11.26 2.80
CA VAL A 75 -7.72 -11.85 1.46
C VAL A 75 -6.27 -12.01 0.98
N VAL A 76 -5.34 -11.22 1.51
CA VAL A 76 -3.89 -11.38 1.27
C VAL A 76 -3.17 -11.36 2.61
N THR A 77 -2.38 -12.39 2.87
CA THR A 77 -1.67 -12.58 4.14
C THR A 77 -0.17 -12.66 3.96
N GLY A 78 0.58 -12.46 5.05
CA GLY A 78 2.02 -12.59 5.06
C GLY A 78 2.53 -13.98 4.69
N GLU A 79 1.71 -15.02 4.83
CA GLU A 79 2.04 -16.40 4.43
C GLU A 79 2.08 -16.58 2.91
N MET A 80 1.47 -15.67 2.15
CA MET A 80 1.53 -15.66 0.67
C MET A 80 2.79 -15.00 0.13
N LEU A 81 3.60 -14.38 0.99
CA LEU A 81 4.88 -13.78 0.61
C LEU A 81 5.95 -14.86 0.45
N PRO A 82 6.89 -14.69 -0.47
CA PRO A 82 8.06 -15.55 -0.56
C PRO A 82 8.95 -15.42 0.68
N ASP A 83 9.83 -16.39 0.87
CA ASP A 83 10.82 -16.35 1.94
C ASP A 83 11.72 -15.12 1.82
N GLY A 84 12.13 -14.57 2.96
CA GLY A 84 12.94 -13.38 3.04
C GLY A 84 12.15 -12.06 2.99
N CYS A 85 10.81 -12.10 2.84
CA CYS A 85 9.94 -10.94 2.96
C CYS A 85 9.40 -10.80 4.38
N SER A 86 9.31 -9.57 4.89
CA SER A 86 8.71 -9.31 6.20
C SER A 86 7.22 -9.65 6.19
N ARG A 87 6.81 -10.52 7.11
CA ARG A 87 5.41 -10.87 7.34
C ARG A 87 4.71 -9.92 8.33
N ILE A 88 5.44 -8.93 8.83
CA ILE A 88 4.98 -7.93 9.79
C ILE A 88 4.75 -6.60 9.08
N ASP A 89 5.78 -6.12 8.39
CA ASP A 89 5.74 -4.89 7.61
C ASP A 89 5.18 -5.16 6.22
N PHE A 90 3.85 -5.16 6.11
CA PHE A 90 3.13 -5.56 4.91
C PHE A 90 1.83 -4.78 4.80
N ARG A 91 1.86 -3.56 4.23
CA ARG A 91 0.78 -2.59 4.31
C ARG A 91 0.60 -1.70 3.10
N ASP A 92 -0.47 -0.89 3.14
CA ASP A 92 -0.82 0.16 2.20
C ASP A 92 -1.10 -0.38 0.79
N PRO A 93 -2.13 -1.24 0.63
CA PRO A 93 -2.46 -1.84 -0.65
C PRO A 93 -3.00 -0.79 -1.65
N LYS A 94 -2.47 -0.81 -2.88
CA LYS A 94 -3.01 -0.06 -4.01
C LYS A 94 -3.53 -1.01 -5.06
N ILE A 95 -4.82 -0.89 -5.37
CA ILE A 95 -5.53 -1.74 -6.33
C ILE A 95 -5.79 -0.99 -7.64
N TRP A 96 -5.68 -1.71 -8.77
CA TRP A 96 -6.21 -1.27 -10.06
C TRP A 96 -6.75 -2.46 -10.85
N LYS A 97 -7.46 -2.18 -11.93
CA LYS A 97 -7.93 -3.19 -12.88
C LYS A 97 -7.32 -2.92 -14.25
N GLU A 98 -6.80 -3.94 -14.87
CA GLU A 98 -6.34 -3.89 -16.26
C GLU A 98 -6.93 -5.10 -17.01
N ASN A 99 -7.68 -4.82 -18.07
CA ASN A 99 -8.49 -5.82 -18.74
C ASN A 99 -9.41 -6.56 -17.74
N ASP A 100 -9.35 -7.88 -17.71
CA ASP A 100 -10.15 -8.73 -16.81
C ASP A 100 -9.38 -9.18 -15.56
N THR A 101 -8.33 -8.46 -15.19
CA THR A 101 -7.48 -8.81 -14.04
C THR A 101 -7.37 -7.63 -13.08
N TYR A 102 -7.57 -7.91 -11.81
CA TYR A 102 -7.27 -6.99 -10.73
C TYR A 102 -5.84 -7.20 -10.30
N TYR A 103 -5.12 -6.11 -10.09
CA TYR A 103 -3.76 -6.10 -9.59
C TYR A 103 -3.72 -5.34 -8.26
N LEU A 104 -2.84 -5.78 -7.38
CA LEU A 104 -2.65 -5.20 -6.06
C LEU A 104 -1.16 -5.10 -5.77
N ILE A 105 -0.65 -3.90 -5.55
CA ILE A 105 0.67 -3.73 -4.96
C ILE A 105 0.55 -3.41 -3.48
N VAL A 106 1.53 -3.87 -2.71
CA VAL A 106 1.58 -3.68 -1.27
C VAL A 106 3.01 -3.32 -0.87
N GLY A 107 3.13 -2.34 0.04
CA GLY A 107 4.42 -1.98 0.63
C GLY A 107 4.95 -3.09 1.53
N ASN A 108 6.24 -3.30 1.46
CA ASN A 108 6.94 -4.34 2.21
C ASN A 108 8.42 -3.96 2.44
N LYS A 109 9.09 -4.73 3.25
CA LYS A 109 10.55 -4.81 3.31
C LYS A 109 10.98 -6.26 3.44
N ASN A 110 12.23 -6.54 3.14
CA ASN A 110 12.79 -7.88 3.35
C ASN A 110 13.47 -8.01 4.74
N ASP A 111 13.92 -9.21 5.06
CA ASP A 111 14.59 -9.51 6.34
C ASP A 111 15.90 -8.71 6.54
N ASN A 112 16.51 -8.22 5.45
CA ASN A 112 17.69 -7.35 5.49
C ASN A 112 17.34 -5.86 5.61
N GLN A 113 16.11 -5.52 5.95
CA GLN A 113 15.60 -4.13 6.07
C GLN A 113 15.66 -3.36 4.75
N VAL A 114 15.50 -4.03 3.62
CA VAL A 114 15.48 -3.42 2.29
C VAL A 114 14.03 -3.20 1.88
N GLY A 115 13.64 -1.96 1.64
CA GLY A 115 12.31 -1.57 1.19
C GLY A 115 11.98 -2.16 -0.19
N GLN A 116 10.74 -2.62 -0.34
CA GLN A 116 10.27 -3.23 -1.58
C GLN A 116 8.76 -3.08 -1.74
N VAL A 117 8.29 -3.32 -2.95
CA VAL A 117 6.86 -3.39 -3.31
C VAL A 117 6.57 -4.74 -3.93
N VAL A 118 5.56 -5.42 -3.42
CA VAL A 118 5.12 -6.74 -3.91
C VAL A 118 3.86 -6.61 -4.75
N LEU A 119 3.71 -7.46 -5.76
CA LEU A 119 2.59 -7.47 -6.70
C LEU A 119 1.79 -8.77 -6.61
N TYR A 120 0.49 -8.62 -6.54
CA TYR A 120 -0.49 -9.70 -6.62
C TYR A 120 -1.46 -9.48 -7.78
N SER A 121 -2.07 -10.56 -8.26
CA SER A 121 -3.17 -10.54 -9.22
C SER A 121 -4.37 -11.34 -8.74
N SER A 122 -5.56 -10.98 -9.23
CA SER A 122 -6.81 -11.68 -8.96
C SER A 122 -7.80 -11.55 -10.12
N LYS A 123 -8.69 -12.54 -10.28
CA LYS A 123 -9.81 -12.47 -11.22
C LYS A 123 -11.15 -12.11 -10.56
N ASN A 124 -11.20 -12.13 -9.22
CA ASN A 124 -12.46 -12.03 -8.48
C ASN A 124 -12.37 -11.18 -7.20
N LEU A 125 -11.24 -10.48 -6.97
CA LEU A 125 -11.00 -9.62 -5.79
C LEU A 125 -10.79 -10.36 -4.46
N THR A 126 -11.07 -11.65 -4.39
CA THR A 126 -11.00 -12.43 -3.13
C THR A 126 -9.91 -13.49 -3.13
N ASP A 127 -9.58 -14.02 -4.30
CA ASP A 127 -8.52 -15.02 -4.48
C ASP A 127 -7.34 -14.37 -5.16
N TRP A 128 -6.29 -14.11 -4.40
CA TRP A 128 -5.10 -13.42 -4.85
C TRP A 128 -3.93 -14.38 -5.04
N LYS A 129 -3.14 -14.12 -6.06
CA LYS A 129 -1.92 -14.85 -6.37
C LYS A 129 -0.74 -13.89 -6.32
N PHE A 130 0.32 -14.24 -5.59
CA PHE A 130 1.59 -13.53 -5.67
C PHE A 130 2.19 -13.66 -7.07
N GLU A 131 2.59 -12.56 -7.66
CA GLU A 131 3.22 -12.52 -8.96
C GLU A 131 4.74 -12.29 -8.87
N THR A 132 5.15 -11.23 -8.18
CA THR A 132 6.57 -10.86 -8.09
C THR A 132 6.82 -9.81 -7.01
N ILE A 133 8.10 -9.58 -6.70
CA ILE A 133 8.58 -8.34 -6.11
C ILE A 133 8.73 -7.35 -7.28
N LEU A 134 7.81 -6.38 -7.35
CA LEU A 134 7.74 -5.42 -8.47
C LEU A 134 8.95 -4.50 -8.52
N ALA A 135 9.39 -4.04 -7.35
CA ALA A 135 10.55 -3.18 -7.19
C ALA A 135 11.16 -3.34 -5.80
N SER A 136 12.45 -3.14 -5.67
CA SER A 136 13.17 -3.16 -4.41
C SER A 136 14.29 -2.11 -4.36
N ASN A 137 14.75 -1.80 -3.15
CA ASN A 137 15.88 -0.92 -2.87
C ASN A 137 17.20 -1.68 -2.96
N GLU A 138 17.57 -2.14 -4.13
CA GLU A 138 18.71 -3.04 -4.36
C GLU A 138 20.04 -2.45 -3.85
N ASN A 139 20.20 -1.12 -3.90
CA ASN A 139 21.40 -0.42 -3.47
C ASN A 139 21.40 -0.07 -1.98
N GLY A 140 20.28 -0.24 -1.27
CA GLY A 140 20.15 0.09 0.15
C GLY A 140 20.13 1.59 0.48
N ASP A 141 19.95 2.47 -0.51
CA ASP A 141 20.06 3.92 -0.38
C ASP A 141 18.71 4.66 -0.30
N ILE A 142 17.61 3.94 -0.51
CA ILE A 142 16.23 4.49 -0.53
C ILE A 142 15.41 3.91 0.63
N GLY A 143 15.87 4.12 1.85
CA GLY A 143 15.14 3.77 3.07
C GLY A 143 14.94 2.29 3.32
N THR A 144 14.26 1.97 4.40
CA THR A 144 14.09 0.59 4.92
C THR A 144 12.73 -0.01 4.65
N MET A 145 11.67 0.77 4.68
CA MET A 145 10.29 0.35 4.38
C MET A 145 9.72 1.29 3.33
N TRP A 146 9.07 0.72 2.32
CA TRP A 146 8.37 1.51 1.31
C TRP A 146 6.87 1.48 1.57
N GLU A 147 6.38 2.56 2.20
CA GLU A 147 4.97 2.76 2.49
C GLU A 147 4.21 3.37 1.31
N CYS A 148 2.89 3.26 1.35
CA CYS A 148 1.95 3.93 0.45
C CYS A 148 2.32 3.83 -1.03
N PRO A 149 2.61 2.62 -1.57
CA PRO A 149 2.95 2.49 -2.97
C PRO A 149 1.78 2.90 -3.87
N ASP A 150 2.09 3.54 -4.99
CA ASP A 150 1.15 3.86 -6.06
C ASP A 150 1.79 3.56 -7.40
N PHE A 151 1.07 2.87 -8.30
CA PHE A 151 1.61 2.42 -9.57
C PHE A 151 0.60 2.67 -10.69
N PHE A 152 1.04 3.38 -11.73
CA PHE A 152 0.16 3.75 -12.83
C PHE A 152 0.92 4.06 -14.12
N ALA A 153 0.24 3.93 -15.25
CA ALA A 153 0.73 4.39 -16.54
C ALA A 153 0.63 5.92 -16.63
N LEU A 154 1.66 6.56 -17.16
CA LEU A 154 1.70 7.98 -17.48
C LEU A 154 2.30 8.14 -18.87
N LYS A 155 1.45 8.44 -19.88
CA LYS A 155 1.81 8.43 -21.30
C LYS A 155 2.37 7.05 -21.71
N ASP A 156 3.60 7.03 -22.15
CA ASP A 156 4.33 5.86 -22.64
C ASP A 156 5.19 5.16 -21.56
N ARG A 157 5.13 5.64 -20.32
CA ARG A 157 5.92 5.12 -19.18
C ARG A 157 5.02 4.68 -18.02
N HIS A 158 5.62 3.99 -17.08
CA HIS A 158 4.99 3.73 -15.78
C HIS A 158 5.70 4.48 -14.67
N VAL A 159 4.93 4.85 -13.67
CA VAL A 159 5.39 5.53 -12.47
C VAL A 159 5.11 4.64 -11.27
N LEU A 160 6.11 4.39 -10.47
CA LEU A 160 5.98 3.86 -9.13
C LEU A 160 6.29 4.99 -8.15
N ILE A 161 5.34 5.29 -7.28
CA ILE A 161 5.54 6.18 -6.13
C ILE A 161 5.63 5.33 -4.88
N CYS A 162 6.46 5.69 -3.93
CA CYS A 162 6.46 5.14 -2.57
C CYS A 162 6.97 6.17 -1.57
N SER A 163 6.72 5.89 -0.30
CA SER A 163 7.14 6.73 0.83
C SER A 163 8.13 5.95 1.70
N PRO A 164 9.43 6.03 1.37
CA PRO A 164 10.47 5.33 2.13
C PRO A 164 10.66 5.91 3.52
N GLN A 165 10.82 5.02 4.51
CA GLN A 165 11.24 5.37 5.87
C GLN A 165 12.76 5.30 6.02
N ASP A 166 13.31 6.01 6.99
CA ASP A 166 14.73 5.97 7.41
C ASP A 166 15.72 6.31 6.29
N MET A 167 15.35 7.19 5.38
CA MET A 167 16.28 7.67 4.37
C MET A 167 17.39 8.49 4.96
N LYS A 168 18.54 8.47 4.29
CA LYS A 168 19.67 9.36 4.57
C LYS A 168 19.71 10.49 3.55
N ALA A 169 20.02 11.69 4.01
CA ALA A 169 20.16 12.85 3.14
C ALA A 169 21.14 12.59 2.02
N ARG A 170 20.75 12.96 0.78
CA ARG A 170 21.60 12.89 -0.40
C ARG A 170 21.56 14.22 -1.13
N LYS A 171 22.58 15.03 -0.88
CA LYS A 171 22.69 16.40 -1.44
C LYS A 171 21.43 17.21 -1.10
N TYR A 172 20.76 17.75 -2.12
CA TYR A 172 19.54 18.53 -1.99
C TYR A 172 18.29 17.78 -2.45
N GLU A 173 18.45 16.53 -2.87
CA GLU A 173 17.34 15.74 -3.43
C GLU A 173 16.55 15.01 -2.36
N PHE A 174 17.23 14.43 -1.37
CA PHE A 174 16.57 13.71 -0.27
C PHE A 174 17.04 14.27 1.08
N HIS A 175 16.12 14.30 2.04
CA HIS A 175 16.42 14.64 3.43
C HIS A 175 16.50 13.39 4.31
N ASN A 176 16.97 13.54 5.55
CA ASN A 176 16.95 12.46 6.51
C ASN A 176 15.50 12.14 6.94
N GLY A 177 15.23 10.87 7.21
CA GLY A 177 13.93 10.40 7.70
C GLY A 177 12.99 9.97 6.59
N HIS A 178 11.75 10.42 6.61
CA HIS A 178 10.67 9.95 5.76
C HIS A 178 10.52 10.82 4.51
N ASN A 179 10.66 10.24 3.34
CA ASN A 179 10.57 10.94 2.05
C ASN A 179 9.41 10.40 1.20
N SER A 180 9.08 11.10 0.12
CA SER A 180 8.23 10.62 -0.95
C SER A 180 9.01 10.61 -2.25
N VAL A 181 9.15 9.45 -2.86
CA VAL A 181 9.95 9.24 -4.05
C VAL A 181 9.13 8.68 -5.20
N TYR A 182 9.58 8.89 -6.43
CA TYR A 182 9.05 8.21 -7.58
C TYR A 182 10.15 7.59 -8.44
N PHE A 183 9.77 6.54 -9.13
CA PHE A 183 10.57 5.88 -10.15
C PHE A 183 9.81 5.92 -11.48
N LEU A 184 10.48 6.31 -12.54
CA LEU A 184 10.01 6.07 -13.89
C LEU A 184 10.52 4.70 -14.38
N GLY A 185 9.80 4.09 -15.30
CA GLY A 185 10.26 2.82 -15.87
C GLY A 185 9.31 2.26 -16.92
N ASP A 186 9.73 1.14 -17.48
CA ASP A 186 8.94 0.37 -18.44
C ASP A 186 8.33 -0.86 -17.73
N TYR A 187 7.05 -1.09 -17.94
CA TYR A 187 6.34 -2.23 -17.36
C TYR A 187 5.90 -3.22 -18.43
N ASP A 188 6.36 -4.45 -18.29
CA ASP A 188 5.90 -5.59 -19.08
C ASP A 188 4.80 -6.31 -18.30
N ALA A 189 3.55 -6.05 -18.65
CA ALA A 189 2.39 -6.64 -17.98
C ALA A 189 2.30 -8.16 -18.14
N ASN A 190 2.84 -8.73 -19.25
CA ASN A 190 2.83 -10.19 -19.47
C ASN A 190 3.78 -10.92 -18.51
N ARG A 191 4.84 -10.24 -18.09
CA ARG A 191 5.86 -10.78 -17.17
C ARG A 191 5.76 -10.21 -15.76
N CYS A 192 4.84 -9.30 -15.54
CA CYS A 192 4.72 -8.53 -14.29
C CYS A 192 6.05 -7.90 -13.87
N ARG A 193 6.81 -7.35 -14.83
CA ARG A 193 8.16 -6.84 -14.60
C ARG A 193 8.23 -5.34 -14.84
N PHE A 194 8.69 -4.62 -13.83
CA PHE A 194 8.96 -3.18 -13.87
C PHE A 194 10.46 -2.92 -13.92
N SER A 195 10.94 -2.32 -15.01
CA SER A 195 12.34 -1.92 -15.19
C SER A 195 12.47 -0.46 -14.76
N LYS A 196 12.63 -0.23 -13.44
CA LYS A 196 12.71 1.11 -12.86
C LYS A 196 14.04 1.80 -13.16
N GLU A 197 13.97 3.11 -13.32
CA GLU A 197 15.12 4.02 -13.38
C GLU A 197 15.55 4.46 -11.97
N GLN A 198 16.40 5.49 -11.91
CA GLN A 198 16.84 6.08 -10.65
C GLN A 198 15.66 6.74 -9.91
N PRO A 199 15.68 6.75 -8.58
CA PRO A 199 14.67 7.43 -7.79
C PRO A 199 14.81 8.95 -7.89
N HIS A 200 13.68 9.65 -7.84
CA HIS A 200 13.59 11.09 -7.75
C HIS A 200 12.67 11.50 -6.60
N THR A 201 12.95 12.65 -6.00
CA THR A 201 12.04 13.20 -5.00
C THR A 201 10.79 13.78 -5.66
N LEU A 202 9.63 13.60 -5.01
CA LEU A 202 8.37 14.24 -5.43
C LEU A 202 8.27 15.69 -4.97
N ASP A 203 8.88 16.00 -3.82
CA ASP A 203 8.88 17.33 -3.24
C ASP A 203 10.24 17.61 -2.56
N TYR A 204 10.74 18.83 -2.70
CA TYR A 204 12.02 19.24 -2.10
C TYR A 204 11.86 19.79 -0.68
N GLY A 205 10.64 19.86 -0.16
CA GLY A 205 10.38 20.21 1.23
C GLY A 205 10.41 19.00 2.15
N MET A 206 10.28 19.26 3.45
CA MET A 206 10.26 18.21 4.49
C MET A 206 8.84 17.73 4.82
N ASP A 207 7.82 18.47 4.42
CA ASP A 207 6.44 18.27 4.81
C ASP A 207 5.59 17.77 3.63
N PHE A 208 5.98 16.63 3.06
CA PHE A 208 5.25 15.96 1.98
C PHE A 208 5.41 14.45 2.09
N TYR A 209 4.36 13.74 2.51
CA TYR A 209 4.44 12.31 2.76
C TYR A 209 3.18 11.55 2.31
N ALA A 210 3.34 10.25 2.04
CA ALA A 210 2.26 9.31 1.71
C ALA A 210 1.35 9.76 0.54
N PRO A 211 1.90 10.27 -0.58
CA PRO A 211 1.10 10.67 -1.73
C PRO A 211 0.35 9.48 -2.34
N GLN A 212 -0.90 9.72 -2.73
CA GLN A 212 -1.71 8.80 -3.48
C GLN A 212 -2.35 9.51 -4.66
N THR A 213 -2.47 8.82 -5.79
CA THR A 213 -3.07 9.38 -6.99
C THR A 213 -4.36 8.68 -7.38
N THR A 214 -5.22 9.41 -8.07
CA THR A 214 -6.40 8.85 -8.74
C THR A 214 -6.60 9.52 -10.09
N GLU A 215 -7.10 8.76 -11.05
CA GLU A 215 -7.49 9.28 -12.34
C GLU A 215 -8.93 9.79 -12.29
N LEU A 216 -9.15 10.97 -12.83
CA LEU A 216 -10.47 11.57 -12.96
C LEU A 216 -11.14 11.09 -14.26
N PRO A 217 -12.49 11.22 -14.37
CA PRO A 217 -13.21 10.83 -15.57
C PRO A 217 -12.81 11.59 -16.84
N ASP A 218 -12.17 12.75 -16.70
CA ASP A 218 -11.67 13.58 -17.81
C ASP A 218 -10.21 13.21 -18.21
N GLY A 219 -9.64 12.15 -17.65
CA GLY A 219 -8.30 11.66 -17.93
C GLY A 219 -7.17 12.39 -17.19
N ARG A 220 -7.47 13.40 -16.39
CA ARG A 220 -6.47 14.00 -15.51
C ARG A 220 -6.18 13.08 -14.34
N ARG A 221 -4.93 13.04 -13.92
CA ARG A 221 -4.53 12.39 -12.67
C ARG A 221 -4.27 13.45 -11.61
N ILE A 222 -4.88 13.29 -10.45
CA ILE A 222 -4.65 14.13 -9.30
C ILE A 222 -3.85 13.37 -8.24
N MET A 223 -3.08 14.11 -7.46
CA MET A 223 -2.32 13.60 -6.33
C MET A 223 -2.73 14.33 -5.06
N ILE A 224 -2.89 13.57 -3.98
CA ILE A 224 -3.13 14.10 -2.64
C ILE A 224 -2.04 13.51 -1.73
N ALA A 225 -1.42 14.35 -0.90
CA ALA A 225 -0.41 13.95 0.05
C ALA A 225 -0.66 14.56 1.42
N TRP A 226 -0.10 13.98 2.45
CA TRP A 226 -0.05 14.56 3.78
C TRP A 226 1.02 15.65 3.81
N MET A 227 0.62 16.87 4.19
CA MET A 227 1.54 18.03 4.27
C MET A 227 2.27 18.05 5.61
N LYS A 228 2.86 16.92 5.98
CA LYS A 228 3.78 16.68 7.10
C LYS A 228 4.60 15.44 6.80
N SER A 229 5.54 15.13 7.67
CA SER A 229 6.12 13.80 7.77
C SER A 229 6.11 13.34 9.23
N TRP A 230 6.37 12.06 9.48
CA TRP A 230 6.40 11.53 10.85
C TRP A 230 7.44 12.23 11.72
N ASP A 231 8.59 12.62 11.14
CA ASP A 231 9.69 13.27 11.84
C ASP A 231 9.41 14.76 12.15
N ALA A 232 8.46 15.37 11.45
CA ALA A 232 8.08 16.78 11.62
C ALA A 232 6.87 16.96 12.55
N CYS A 233 6.37 15.90 13.18
CA CYS A 233 5.29 15.97 14.17
C CYS A 233 5.85 16.42 15.54
N VAL A 234 6.07 17.71 15.70
CA VAL A 234 6.37 18.34 17.00
C VAL A 234 5.17 19.13 17.47
#